data_b7e24dd04f66c44a3798882ec8fc0686
#
_entry.id   b7e24dd04f66c44a3798882ec8fc0686
#
_cell.length_a   1.000
_cell.length_b   1.000
_cell.length_c   1.000
_cell.angle_alpha   90.00
_cell.angle_beta   90.00
_cell.angle_gamma   90.00
#
_symmetry.space_group_name_H-M   'P 1'
#
loop_
_entity.id
_entity.type
_entity.pdbx_description
1 polymer ?
#
loop_
_entity_poly.entity_id
_entity_poly.type
_entity_poly.pdbx_seq_one_letter_code
_entity_poly.pdbx_strand_id
1 'polypeptide(L)'
;MIRNNDFTLEYIGGTPCLLTHGQSAADRKKSIFLNDTGVFIWNLLSKDLKIEEIFDSCYEHFEIDKADRPDAKRSIQSFMDSLCYSGMVIDADFYKKLKLKKYVSMNIAGICVNLFGKEELFDDSFMSFADDEYSCPADKTQNIYVYHIAPVIHKSGELIIRDKEVSVIKTCDKYILIFPLWEHVDELHISPDGQKVSVFVKDTDNAKEEVFWAIRHAFLYMARIHNLFAIHSVSVEYDHKALLFSAGSGIGKSTHAALWNRLYGVRQINGDLNLLGKGDDGKIYAYGMPWCGTSGIYDAKDYELKGIVLLRQDPKNFVSHLQPEAKALAIMNRIISPMWNSEMSLSVILFAQEVSADYPVWNYSCNTSDDAAAFIKSHIDSTTA
;
A
#
# COMPACT_ATOMS: atom_id res chain seq x y z
N MET A 1 14.50 -2.95 25.30
CA MET A 1 13.05 -3.02 25.58
C MET A 1 12.68 -1.98 26.62
N ILE A 2 11.65 -1.18 26.37
CA ILE A 2 11.18 -0.13 27.28
C ILE A 2 9.65 -0.11 27.28
N ARG A 3 9.03 0.22 28.42
CA ARG A 3 7.56 0.34 28.49
C ARG A 3 7.05 1.48 27.61
N ASN A 4 5.89 1.27 27.00
CA ASN A 4 5.18 2.33 26.27
C ASN A 4 4.49 3.26 27.29
N ASN A 5 4.76 4.56 27.19
CA ASN A 5 4.20 5.59 28.09
C ASN A 5 2.68 5.80 27.91
N ASP A 6 2.05 5.21 26.92
CA ASP A 6 0.58 5.21 26.76
C ASP A 6 -0.11 4.22 27.71
N PHE A 7 0.64 3.49 28.51
CA PHE A 7 0.13 2.55 29.51
C PHE A 7 0.63 2.92 30.89
N THR A 8 -0.30 2.94 31.86
CA THR A 8 -0.03 3.22 33.26
C THR A 8 -0.42 2.02 34.09
N LEU A 9 0.43 1.68 35.06
CA LEU A 9 0.09 0.68 36.07
C LEU A 9 -0.78 1.33 37.15
N GLU A 10 -2.00 0.85 37.29
CA GLU A 10 -2.98 1.29 38.28
C GLU A 10 -3.58 0.09 39.04
N TYR A 11 -4.29 0.34 40.12
CA TYR A 11 -4.90 -0.73 40.93
C TYR A 11 -6.42 -0.58 40.95
N ILE A 12 -7.11 -1.60 40.44
CA ILE A 12 -8.57 -1.67 40.42
C ILE A 12 -9.00 -2.72 41.46
N GLY A 13 -9.63 -2.27 42.56
CA GLY A 13 -10.02 -3.17 43.65
C GLY A 13 -8.86 -3.95 44.26
N GLY A 14 -7.66 -3.36 44.29
CA GLY A 14 -6.43 -3.98 44.80
C GLY A 14 -5.71 -4.87 43.76
N THR A 15 -6.24 -5.08 42.56
CA THR A 15 -5.60 -5.87 41.50
C THR A 15 -4.86 -4.96 40.54
N PRO A 16 -3.56 -5.21 40.27
CA PRO A 16 -2.77 -4.39 39.36
C PRO A 16 -3.23 -4.56 37.91
N CYS A 17 -3.38 -3.44 37.22
CA CYS A 17 -3.85 -3.37 35.85
C CYS A 17 -3.04 -2.36 35.02
N LEU A 18 -2.64 -2.72 33.81
CA LEU A 18 -2.14 -1.75 32.84
C LEU A 18 -3.32 -1.12 32.11
N LEU A 19 -3.53 0.17 32.36
CA LEU A 19 -4.56 0.97 31.72
C LEU A 19 -3.98 1.76 30.55
N THR A 20 -4.77 1.86 29.50
CA THR A 20 -4.42 2.66 28.31
C THR A 20 -4.79 4.12 28.52
N HIS A 21 -3.96 5.03 28.00
CA HIS A 21 -4.27 6.44 27.85
C HIS A 21 -3.68 7.00 26.55
N GLY A 22 -3.95 8.27 26.25
CA GLY A 22 -3.45 8.91 25.03
C GLY A 22 -3.93 8.21 23.76
N GLN A 23 -3.03 8.03 22.81
CA GLN A 23 -3.35 7.42 21.51
C GLN A 23 -3.81 5.97 21.66
N SER A 24 -3.17 5.20 22.52
CA SER A 24 -3.55 3.80 22.76
C SER A 24 -4.98 3.62 23.30
N ALA A 25 -5.50 4.60 24.05
CA ALA A 25 -6.89 4.61 24.49
C ALA A 25 -7.83 4.98 23.33
N ALA A 26 -7.45 5.95 22.50
CA ALA A 26 -8.20 6.32 21.29
C ALA A 26 -8.27 5.16 20.29
N ASP A 27 -7.19 4.39 20.15
CA ASP A 27 -7.11 3.18 19.32
C ASP A 27 -7.81 1.97 19.94
N ARG A 28 -8.51 2.13 21.07
CA ARG A 28 -9.22 1.07 21.82
C ARG A 28 -8.35 -0.13 22.18
N LYS A 29 -7.05 0.08 22.44
CA LYS A 29 -6.16 -0.99 22.90
C LYS A 29 -6.64 -1.50 24.25
N LYS A 30 -6.52 -2.83 24.47
CA LYS A 30 -7.03 -3.50 25.68
C LYS A 30 -6.13 -3.23 26.89
N SER A 31 -6.75 -2.97 28.04
CA SER A 31 -6.09 -3.03 29.33
C SER A 31 -5.94 -4.48 29.78
N ILE A 32 -4.91 -4.79 30.57
CA ILE A 32 -4.65 -6.14 31.08
C ILE A 32 -4.39 -6.11 32.59
N PHE A 33 -4.82 -7.16 33.29
CA PHE A 33 -4.44 -7.39 34.67
C PHE A 33 -3.06 -8.06 34.74
N LEU A 34 -2.29 -7.70 35.75
CA LEU A 34 -0.97 -8.27 36.04
C LEU A 34 -1.00 -9.11 37.32
N ASN A 35 -0.11 -10.09 37.37
CA ASN A 35 0.33 -10.72 38.60
C ASN A 35 1.60 -10.03 39.16
N ASP A 36 2.11 -10.48 40.28
CA ASP A 36 3.28 -9.88 40.94
C ASP A 36 4.53 -9.88 40.02
N THR A 37 4.73 -10.96 39.27
CA THR A 37 5.83 -11.05 38.27
C THR A 37 5.66 -10.03 37.18
N GLY A 38 4.43 -9.86 36.66
CA GLY A 38 4.11 -8.87 35.63
C GLY A 38 4.33 -7.44 36.11
N VAL A 39 3.94 -7.13 37.36
CA VAL A 39 4.20 -5.83 38.02
C VAL A 39 5.70 -5.57 38.16
N PHE A 40 6.46 -6.57 38.61
CA PHE A 40 7.90 -6.46 38.76
C PHE A 40 8.56 -6.17 37.41
N ILE A 41 8.26 -6.95 36.39
CA ILE A 41 8.79 -6.77 35.02
C ILE A 41 8.41 -5.39 34.46
N TRP A 42 7.15 -4.96 34.63
CA TRP A 42 6.71 -3.64 34.16
C TRP A 42 7.50 -2.49 34.79
N ASN A 43 7.82 -2.62 36.10
CA ASN A 43 8.62 -1.62 36.81
C ASN A 43 10.08 -1.60 36.33
N LEU A 44 10.69 -2.76 36.01
CA LEU A 44 12.02 -2.84 35.44
C LEU A 44 12.09 -2.09 34.10
N LEU A 45 11.05 -2.19 33.25
CA LEU A 45 10.96 -1.58 31.94
C LEU A 45 10.81 -0.04 31.94
N SER A 46 10.88 0.59 33.12
CA SER A 46 11.07 2.05 33.24
C SER A 46 12.40 2.52 32.62
N LYS A 47 13.32 1.58 32.45
CA LYS A 47 14.63 1.76 31.80
C LYS A 47 14.68 0.90 30.53
N ASP A 48 15.52 1.30 29.58
CA ASP A 48 15.80 0.49 28.40
C ASP A 48 16.71 -0.69 28.78
N LEU A 49 16.16 -1.91 28.76
CA LEU A 49 16.84 -3.14 29.16
C LEU A 49 16.87 -4.15 28.02
N LYS A 50 17.90 -4.99 28.02
CA LYS A 50 17.94 -6.21 27.19
C LYS A 50 17.13 -7.31 27.86
N ILE A 51 16.67 -8.28 27.08
CA ILE A 51 15.85 -9.39 27.60
C ILE A 51 16.63 -10.24 28.62
N GLU A 52 17.94 -10.40 28.44
CA GLU A 52 18.81 -11.13 29.36
C GLU A 52 18.86 -10.46 30.74
N GLU A 53 18.91 -9.13 30.80
CA GLU A 53 18.91 -8.37 32.05
C GLU A 53 17.57 -8.51 32.78
N ILE A 54 16.46 -8.64 32.06
CA ILE A 54 15.14 -8.92 32.62
C ILE A 54 15.10 -10.33 33.23
N PHE A 55 15.63 -11.35 32.53
CA PHE A 55 15.72 -12.71 33.07
C PHE A 55 16.53 -12.74 34.36
N ASP A 56 17.74 -12.17 34.36
CA ASP A 56 18.61 -12.18 35.52
C ASP A 56 17.98 -11.46 36.69
N SER A 57 17.35 -10.30 36.49
CA SER A 57 16.63 -9.57 37.53
C SER A 57 15.45 -10.37 38.10
N CYS A 58 14.72 -11.10 37.26
CA CYS A 58 13.64 -11.98 37.75
C CYS A 58 14.18 -13.17 38.53
N TYR A 59 15.27 -13.79 38.08
CA TYR A 59 15.89 -14.92 38.80
C TYR A 59 16.37 -14.51 40.19
N GLU A 60 16.95 -13.33 40.31
CA GLU A 60 17.41 -12.79 41.60
C GLU A 60 16.24 -12.41 42.50
N HIS A 61 15.27 -11.64 42.00
CA HIS A 61 14.16 -11.12 42.79
C HIS A 61 13.24 -12.22 43.34
N PHE A 62 12.96 -13.25 42.53
CA PHE A 62 12.07 -14.36 42.90
C PHE A 62 12.85 -15.60 43.40
N GLU A 63 14.15 -15.48 43.63
CA GLU A 63 15.02 -16.56 44.16
C GLU A 63 14.89 -17.87 43.34
N ILE A 64 14.82 -17.76 41.99
CA ILE A 64 14.57 -18.90 41.12
C ILE A 64 15.79 -19.81 41.05
N ASP A 65 15.62 -21.06 41.49
CA ASP A 65 16.69 -22.07 41.45
C ASP A 65 17.17 -22.38 40.05
N LYS A 66 18.44 -22.78 39.88
CA LYS A 66 19.04 -23.07 38.58
C LYS A 66 18.26 -24.14 37.78
N ALA A 67 17.63 -25.09 38.49
CA ALA A 67 16.84 -26.15 37.85
C ALA A 67 15.57 -25.61 37.20
N ASP A 68 14.94 -24.56 37.75
CA ASP A 68 13.67 -23.99 37.31
C ASP A 68 13.84 -22.83 36.32
N ARG A 69 15.05 -22.31 36.14
CA ARG A 69 15.36 -21.21 35.22
C ARG A 69 14.91 -21.44 33.77
N PRO A 70 15.03 -22.66 33.20
CA PRO A 70 14.55 -22.89 31.81
C PRO A 70 13.04 -22.66 31.65
N ASP A 71 12.24 -23.06 32.65
CA ASP A 71 10.79 -22.89 32.63
C ASP A 71 10.40 -21.45 32.90
N ALA A 72 11.04 -20.82 33.88
CA ALA A 72 10.88 -19.40 34.18
C ALA A 72 11.23 -18.54 32.93
N LYS A 73 12.34 -18.87 32.27
CA LYS A 73 12.76 -18.18 31.03
C LYS A 73 11.68 -18.24 29.94
N ARG A 74 11.10 -19.44 29.70
CA ARG A 74 10.00 -19.59 28.73
C ARG A 74 8.78 -18.75 29.08
N SER A 75 8.41 -18.74 30.37
CA SER A 75 7.24 -17.98 30.86
C SER A 75 7.47 -16.47 30.75
N ILE A 76 8.63 -15.97 31.15
CA ILE A 76 8.99 -14.56 31.05
C ILE A 76 9.07 -14.14 29.58
N GLN A 77 9.70 -14.94 28.71
CA GLN A 77 9.78 -14.65 27.28
C GLN A 77 8.39 -14.55 26.65
N SER A 78 7.49 -15.52 26.93
CA SER A 78 6.12 -15.52 26.42
C SER A 78 5.34 -14.29 26.89
N PHE A 79 5.53 -13.89 28.15
CA PHE A 79 4.91 -12.66 28.67
C PHE A 79 5.47 -11.41 27.97
N MET A 80 6.80 -11.30 27.84
CA MET A 80 7.42 -10.18 27.14
C MET A 80 6.97 -10.09 25.67
N ASP A 81 6.90 -11.23 24.97
CA ASP A 81 6.38 -11.27 23.62
C ASP A 81 4.94 -10.78 23.56
N SER A 82 4.08 -11.17 24.51
CA SER A 82 2.70 -10.69 24.57
C SER A 82 2.59 -9.17 24.80
N LEU A 83 3.47 -8.60 25.62
CA LEU A 83 3.55 -7.15 25.83
C LEU A 83 4.03 -6.42 24.58
N CYS A 84 4.99 -6.99 23.84
CA CYS A 84 5.44 -6.46 22.56
C CYS A 84 4.35 -6.53 21.49
N TYR A 85 3.64 -7.67 21.36
CA TYR A 85 2.51 -7.83 20.43
C TYR A 85 1.38 -6.82 20.69
N SER A 86 1.11 -6.53 21.96
CA SER A 86 0.07 -5.56 22.33
C SER A 86 0.54 -4.10 22.26
N GLY A 87 1.83 -3.85 21.98
CA GLY A 87 2.42 -2.51 21.98
C GLY A 87 2.59 -1.87 23.37
N MET A 88 2.45 -2.66 24.43
CA MET A 88 2.68 -2.21 25.81
C MET A 88 4.17 -2.04 26.09
N VAL A 89 5.01 -2.84 25.45
CA VAL A 89 6.47 -2.74 25.47
C VAL A 89 6.99 -2.45 24.07
N ILE A 90 7.88 -1.49 23.99
CA ILE A 90 8.56 -1.11 22.74
C ILE A 90 9.91 -1.85 22.68
N ASP A 91 10.03 -2.77 21.76
CA ASP A 91 11.29 -3.35 21.30
C ASP A 91 11.48 -2.99 19.82
N ALA A 92 12.38 -2.06 19.54
CA ALA A 92 12.62 -1.55 18.19
C ALA A 92 12.96 -2.66 17.16
N ASP A 93 13.43 -3.80 17.65
CA ASP A 93 13.87 -4.92 16.80
C ASP A 93 12.99 -6.16 16.93
N PHE A 94 11.92 -6.12 17.74
CA PHE A 94 11.10 -7.30 18.00
C PHE A 94 10.57 -7.92 16.72
N TYR A 95 9.93 -7.12 15.86
CA TYR A 95 9.35 -7.60 14.60
C TYR A 95 10.39 -8.17 13.64
N LYS A 96 11.65 -7.71 13.69
CA LYS A 96 12.75 -8.25 12.87
C LYS A 96 13.14 -9.68 13.22
N LYS A 97 12.79 -10.15 14.44
CA LYS A 97 13.03 -11.51 14.93
C LYS A 97 11.95 -12.48 14.46
N LEU A 98 10.81 -11.98 13.99
CA LEU A 98 9.70 -12.80 13.53
C LEU A 98 10.03 -13.40 12.16
N LYS A 99 9.96 -14.73 12.07
CA LYS A 99 10.13 -15.47 10.82
C LYS A 99 8.79 -15.57 10.11
N LEU A 100 8.55 -14.68 9.16
CA LEU A 100 7.37 -14.76 8.32
C LEU A 100 7.60 -15.73 7.16
N LYS A 101 6.58 -16.52 6.84
CA LYS A 101 6.58 -17.41 5.67
C LYS A 101 6.35 -16.58 4.40
N LYS A 102 7.07 -16.89 3.33
CA LYS A 102 6.81 -16.32 2.01
C LYS A 102 5.49 -16.88 1.49
N TYR A 103 4.61 -16.00 1.04
CA TYR A 103 3.34 -16.34 0.39
C TYR A 103 3.53 -16.48 -1.13
N VAL A 104 4.03 -15.45 -1.78
CA VAL A 104 4.20 -15.40 -3.24
C VAL A 104 5.33 -14.47 -3.64
N SER A 105 5.99 -14.76 -4.77
CA SER A 105 6.74 -13.78 -5.56
C SER A 105 5.96 -13.41 -6.78
N MET A 106 5.82 -12.12 -7.05
CA MET A 106 5.12 -11.59 -8.22
C MET A 106 6.10 -10.81 -9.09
N ASN A 107 5.84 -10.80 -10.39
CA ASN A 107 6.49 -9.88 -11.33
C ASN A 107 5.42 -8.94 -11.92
N ILE A 108 5.57 -7.65 -11.66
CA ILE A 108 4.68 -6.61 -12.20
C ILE A 108 5.56 -5.55 -12.86
N ALA A 109 5.49 -5.41 -14.17
CA ALA A 109 6.27 -4.44 -14.94
C ALA A 109 7.80 -4.54 -14.71
N GLY A 110 8.33 -5.75 -14.51
CA GLY A 110 9.75 -5.99 -14.21
C GLY A 110 10.17 -5.68 -12.76
N ILE A 111 9.22 -5.39 -11.88
CA ILE A 111 9.45 -5.27 -10.44
C ILE A 111 9.03 -6.58 -9.77
N CYS A 112 9.97 -7.21 -9.04
CA CYS A 112 9.66 -8.37 -8.20
C CYS A 112 9.10 -7.92 -6.85
N VAL A 113 7.92 -8.40 -6.50
CA VAL A 113 7.29 -8.15 -5.21
C VAL A 113 7.16 -9.47 -4.46
N ASN A 114 7.90 -9.60 -3.35
CA ASN A 114 7.84 -10.76 -2.47
C ASN A 114 6.95 -10.45 -1.27
N LEU A 115 5.90 -11.23 -1.05
CA LEU A 115 4.99 -11.09 0.08
C LEU A 115 5.31 -12.14 1.16
N PHE A 116 5.43 -11.67 2.41
CA PHE A 116 5.71 -12.49 3.58
C PHE A 116 4.67 -12.23 4.67
N GLY A 117 4.04 -13.27 5.18
CA GLY A 117 3.01 -13.19 6.21
C GLY A 117 2.14 -14.43 6.27
N LYS A 118 0.97 -14.30 6.91
CA LYS A 118 -0.05 -15.34 6.93
C LYS A 118 -0.87 -15.29 5.64
N GLU A 119 -1.17 -16.46 5.07
CA GLU A 119 -1.87 -16.61 3.79
C GLU A 119 -3.25 -15.93 3.78
N GLU A 120 -4.00 -16.04 4.88
CA GLU A 120 -5.33 -15.44 5.02
C GLU A 120 -5.37 -13.91 4.86
N LEU A 121 -4.23 -13.24 4.97
CA LEU A 121 -4.09 -11.78 4.82
C LEU A 121 -3.94 -11.32 3.36
N PHE A 122 -3.70 -12.24 2.43
CA PHE A 122 -3.40 -11.89 1.05
C PHE A 122 -4.57 -12.16 0.11
N ASP A 123 -4.75 -11.28 -0.86
CA ASP A 123 -5.75 -11.44 -1.91
C ASP A 123 -5.29 -12.45 -2.97
N ASP A 124 -6.22 -13.30 -3.42
CA ASP A 124 -5.92 -14.38 -4.36
C ASP A 124 -5.53 -13.87 -5.75
N SER A 125 -5.91 -12.62 -6.09
CA SER A 125 -5.50 -11.98 -7.35
C SER A 125 -3.99 -11.85 -7.50
N PHE A 126 -3.24 -11.81 -6.41
CA PHE A 126 -1.77 -11.79 -6.44
C PHE A 126 -1.19 -13.03 -7.13
N MET A 127 -1.85 -14.18 -7.02
CA MET A 127 -1.41 -15.42 -7.66
C MET A 127 -1.42 -15.35 -9.19
N SER A 128 -2.23 -14.46 -9.79
CA SER A 128 -2.24 -14.24 -11.24
C SER A 128 -0.96 -13.58 -11.77
N PHE A 129 -0.15 -13.01 -10.88
CA PHE A 129 1.13 -12.36 -11.17
C PHE A 129 2.32 -13.16 -10.62
N ALA A 130 2.07 -14.36 -10.09
CA ALA A 130 3.11 -15.19 -9.51
C ALA A 130 4.16 -15.57 -10.56
N ASP A 131 5.43 -15.34 -10.24
CA ASP A 131 6.57 -15.65 -11.08
C ASP A 131 7.80 -15.92 -10.20
N ASP A 132 7.95 -17.16 -9.77
CA ASP A 132 9.09 -17.58 -8.94
C ASP A 132 10.38 -17.81 -9.76
N GLU A 133 10.28 -17.86 -11.10
CA GLU A 133 11.43 -18.11 -12.00
C GLU A 133 12.10 -16.81 -12.43
N TYR A 134 11.38 -15.70 -12.41
CA TYR A 134 11.92 -14.41 -12.82
C TYR A 134 12.90 -13.85 -11.77
N SER A 135 14.10 -13.55 -12.19
CA SER A 135 15.15 -12.98 -11.33
C SER A 135 15.27 -11.48 -11.58
N CYS A 136 14.73 -10.69 -10.66
CA CYS A 136 14.88 -9.24 -10.69
C CYS A 136 16.27 -8.78 -10.24
N PRO A 137 16.74 -7.64 -10.77
CA PRO A 137 17.79 -6.86 -10.15
C PRO A 137 17.43 -6.49 -8.70
N ALA A 138 18.44 -6.36 -7.83
CA ALA A 138 18.21 -6.07 -6.41
C ALA A 138 17.45 -4.75 -6.19
N ASP A 139 17.74 -3.73 -6.99
CA ASP A 139 17.09 -2.41 -6.95
C ASP A 139 15.62 -2.45 -7.43
N LYS A 140 15.21 -3.48 -8.17
CA LYS A 140 13.82 -3.74 -8.59
C LYS A 140 13.12 -4.82 -7.76
N THR A 141 13.65 -5.17 -6.60
CA THR A 141 13.07 -6.19 -5.71
C THR A 141 12.48 -5.53 -4.47
N GLN A 142 11.19 -5.67 -4.27
CA GLN A 142 10.46 -5.19 -3.09
C GLN A 142 10.05 -6.36 -2.22
N ASN A 143 10.44 -6.33 -0.94
CA ASN A 143 10.06 -7.32 0.06
C ASN A 143 9.06 -6.71 1.04
N ILE A 144 7.84 -7.23 1.08
CA ILE A 144 6.72 -6.74 1.89
C ILE A 144 6.42 -7.76 2.98
N TYR A 145 6.60 -7.35 4.22
CA TYR A 145 6.38 -8.15 5.41
C TYR A 145 5.11 -7.68 6.12
N VAL A 146 4.11 -8.56 6.25
CA VAL A 146 2.85 -8.27 6.93
C VAL A 146 2.88 -8.87 8.33
N TYR A 147 2.96 -8.00 9.33
CA TYR A 147 3.11 -8.35 10.74
C TYR A 147 1.79 -8.17 11.49
N HIS A 148 1.36 -9.20 12.21
CA HIS A 148 0.28 -9.08 13.18
C HIS A 148 0.85 -8.69 14.55
N ILE A 149 1.30 -7.45 14.65
CA ILE A 149 1.81 -6.82 15.88
C ILE A 149 1.59 -5.32 15.81
N ALA A 150 1.58 -4.66 16.99
CA ALA A 150 1.59 -3.21 17.02
C ALA A 150 2.90 -2.65 16.44
N PRO A 151 2.86 -1.54 15.69
CA PRO A 151 4.06 -0.91 15.18
C PRO A 151 4.90 -0.32 16.31
N VAL A 152 6.20 -0.25 16.09
CA VAL A 152 7.10 0.50 17.00
C VAL A 152 6.87 1.99 16.77
N ILE A 153 6.41 2.69 17.80
CA ILE A 153 6.12 4.13 17.72
C ILE A 153 7.43 4.91 17.54
N HIS A 154 7.56 5.56 16.41
CA HIS A 154 8.65 6.50 16.16
C HIS A 154 8.17 7.92 16.47
N LYS A 155 8.70 8.52 17.56
CA LYS A 155 8.34 9.88 17.97
C LYS A 155 9.05 10.98 17.18
N SER A 156 9.99 10.63 16.27
CA SER A 156 10.78 11.57 15.49
C SER A 156 10.52 11.42 14.01
N GLY A 157 9.98 12.44 13.37
CA GLY A 157 9.74 12.47 11.94
C GLY A 157 9.05 13.76 11.53
N GLU A 158 9.18 14.12 10.26
CA GLU A 158 8.52 15.26 9.64
C GLU A 158 7.19 14.78 9.01
N LEU A 159 6.08 15.38 9.41
CA LEU A 159 4.79 15.15 8.77
C LEU A 159 4.78 15.88 7.43
N ILE A 160 4.89 15.14 6.33
CA ILE A 160 4.98 15.68 4.97
C ILE A 160 3.64 15.70 4.24
N ILE A 161 2.72 14.76 4.56
CA ILE A 161 1.37 14.71 4.04
C ILE A 161 0.40 14.50 5.19
N ARG A 162 -0.70 15.25 5.16
CA ARG A 162 -1.84 15.03 6.04
C ARG A 162 -3.12 15.13 5.23
N ASP A 163 -3.73 14.00 4.97
CA ASP A 163 -5.01 13.85 4.32
C ASP A 163 -5.96 13.03 5.21
N LYS A 164 -7.26 13.05 4.91
CA LYS A 164 -8.24 12.20 5.59
C LYS A 164 -8.02 10.70 5.36
N GLU A 165 -7.42 10.32 4.23
CA GLU A 165 -7.20 8.93 3.82
C GLU A 165 -5.83 8.42 4.25
N VAL A 166 -4.80 9.27 4.18
CA VAL A 166 -3.42 8.90 4.53
C VAL A 166 -2.66 10.07 5.12
N SER A 167 -1.87 9.79 6.15
CA SER A 167 -0.83 10.70 6.63
C SER A 167 0.54 10.09 6.37
N VAL A 168 1.51 10.87 5.89
CA VAL A 168 2.86 10.40 5.59
C VAL A 168 3.86 11.16 6.45
N ILE A 169 4.62 10.40 7.23
CA ILE A 169 5.71 10.90 8.07
C ILE A 169 7.03 10.44 7.48
N LYS A 170 7.95 11.37 7.28
CA LYS A 170 9.33 11.09 6.86
C LYS A 170 10.24 11.03 8.08
N THR A 171 10.95 9.93 8.25
CA THR A 171 12.04 9.79 9.22
C THR A 171 13.39 9.78 8.51
N CYS A 172 14.49 9.59 9.24
CA CYS A 172 15.83 9.50 8.64
C CYS A 172 16.03 8.22 7.79
N ASP A 173 15.26 7.16 8.05
CA ASP A 173 15.44 5.81 7.50
C ASP A 173 14.23 5.24 6.76
N LYS A 174 13.04 5.91 6.84
CA LYS A 174 11.81 5.41 6.20
C LYS A 174 10.73 6.47 6.04
N TYR A 175 9.72 6.11 5.27
CA TYR A 175 8.41 6.74 5.26
C TYR A 175 7.43 5.88 6.05
N ILE A 176 6.59 6.53 6.88
CA ILE A 176 5.53 5.89 7.66
C ILE A 176 4.21 6.43 7.13
N LEU A 177 3.37 5.53 6.62
CA LEU A 177 2.01 5.83 6.20
C LEU A 177 1.06 5.37 7.30
N ILE A 178 0.19 6.27 7.72
CA ILE A 178 -0.87 6.02 8.71
C ILE A 178 -2.20 6.23 8.00
N PHE A 179 -3.14 5.31 8.18
CA PHE A 179 -4.45 5.30 7.53
C PHE A 179 -5.55 5.58 8.56
N PRO A 180 -5.98 6.85 8.75
CA PRO A 180 -6.89 7.21 9.85
C PRO A 180 -8.28 6.58 9.77
N LEU A 181 -8.71 6.14 8.59
CA LEU A 181 -10.03 5.55 8.36
C LEU A 181 -10.01 4.01 8.34
N TRP A 182 -8.83 3.38 8.47
CA TRP A 182 -8.70 1.94 8.43
C TRP A 182 -8.82 1.34 9.82
N GLU A 183 -9.46 0.17 9.90
CA GLU A 183 -9.75 -0.50 11.16
C GLU A 183 -8.71 -1.57 11.52
N HIS A 184 -8.09 -2.20 10.51
CA HIS A 184 -7.25 -3.39 10.66
C HIS A 184 -5.76 -3.15 10.44
N VAL A 185 -5.38 -2.22 9.56
CA VAL A 185 -3.97 -1.86 9.32
C VAL A 185 -3.62 -0.58 10.09
N ASP A 186 -2.66 -0.68 11.00
CA ASP A 186 -2.18 0.49 11.77
C ASP A 186 -1.31 1.42 10.94
N GLU A 187 -0.23 0.84 10.40
CA GLU A 187 0.82 1.59 9.71
C GLU A 187 1.45 0.75 8.61
N LEU A 188 2.04 1.45 7.66
CA LEU A 188 2.90 0.89 6.64
C LEU A 188 4.22 1.66 6.64
N HIS A 189 5.33 0.96 6.77
CA HIS A 189 6.68 1.53 6.72
C HIS A 189 7.37 1.15 5.41
N ILE A 190 7.95 2.13 4.73
CA ILE A 190 8.66 1.93 3.45
C ILE A 190 10.06 2.49 3.57
N SER A 191 11.09 1.72 3.22
CA SER A 191 12.46 2.22 3.08
C SER A 191 12.56 3.25 1.94
N PRO A 192 13.49 4.22 2.00
CA PRO A 192 13.60 5.28 0.99
C PRO A 192 13.82 4.76 -0.44
N ASP A 193 14.45 3.57 -0.59
CA ASP A 193 14.63 2.88 -1.87
C ASP A 193 13.44 2.03 -2.30
N GLY A 194 12.38 1.94 -1.48
CA GLY A 194 11.19 1.15 -1.76
C GLY A 194 11.35 -0.36 -1.57
N GLN A 195 12.55 -0.87 -1.30
CA GLN A 195 12.84 -2.31 -1.34
C GLN A 195 12.33 -3.08 -0.11
N LYS A 196 12.25 -2.42 1.05
CA LYS A 196 11.79 -3.03 2.28
C LYS A 196 10.53 -2.35 2.80
N VAL A 197 9.50 -3.16 2.98
CA VAL A 197 8.20 -2.70 3.46
C VAL A 197 7.76 -3.54 4.66
N SER A 198 7.18 -2.88 5.66
CA SER A 198 6.55 -3.53 6.81
C SER A 198 5.13 -3.00 6.94
N VAL A 199 4.14 -3.89 6.90
CA VAL A 199 2.73 -3.61 7.14
C VAL A 199 2.38 -4.13 8.53
N PHE A 200 1.77 -3.31 9.37
CA PHE A 200 1.40 -3.66 10.74
C PHE A 200 -0.11 -3.77 10.86
N VAL A 201 -0.59 -4.96 11.23
CA VAL A 201 -2.00 -5.32 11.28
C VAL A 201 -2.42 -5.50 12.75
N LYS A 202 -3.45 -4.79 13.18
CA LYS A 202 -4.02 -4.88 14.55
C LYS A 202 -4.77 -6.17 14.77
N ASP A 203 -5.58 -6.53 13.76
CA ASP A 203 -6.47 -7.67 13.78
C ASP A 203 -6.38 -8.37 12.42
N THR A 204 -6.34 -9.69 12.42
CA THR A 204 -6.30 -10.49 11.18
C THR A 204 -7.69 -10.75 10.62
N ASP A 205 -8.72 -10.69 11.46
CA ASP A 205 -10.09 -10.87 11.02
C ASP A 205 -10.51 -9.71 10.11
N ASN A 206 -10.86 -10.01 8.85
CA ASN A 206 -11.25 -9.04 7.82
C ASN A 206 -10.16 -8.04 7.36
N ALA A 207 -8.88 -8.23 7.73
CA ALA A 207 -7.79 -7.34 7.32
C ALA A 207 -7.37 -7.47 5.84
N LYS A 208 -7.81 -8.50 5.14
CA LYS A 208 -7.39 -8.84 3.76
C LYS A 208 -7.53 -7.67 2.79
N GLU A 209 -8.63 -6.93 2.84
CA GLU A 209 -8.88 -5.79 1.96
C GLU A 209 -7.93 -4.63 2.26
N GLU A 210 -7.75 -4.24 3.53
CA GLU A 210 -6.84 -3.17 3.91
C GLU A 210 -5.38 -3.52 3.63
N VAL A 211 -4.98 -4.78 3.83
CA VAL A 211 -3.65 -5.28 3.46
C VAL A 211 -3.45 -5.20 1.93
N PHE A 212 -4.46 -5.55 1.13
CA PHE A 212 -4.43 -5.42 -0.32
C PHE A 212 -4.17 -3.97 -0.76
N TRP A 213 -4.85 -3.01 -0.12
CA TRP A 213 -4.63 -1.58 -0.38
C TRP A 213 -3.29 -1.07 0.17
N ALA A 214 -2.82 -1.56 1.31
CA ALA A 214 -1.51 -1.22 1.85
C ALA A 214 -0.38 -1.66 0.90
N ILE A 215 -0.47 -2.88 0.36
CA ILE A 215 0.49 -3.40 -0.63
C ILE A 215 0.46 -2.53 -1.89
N ARG A 216 -0.71 -2.05 -2.35
CA ARG A 216 -0.81 -1.11 -3.46
C ARG A 216 -0.01 0.17 -3.19
N HIS A 217 -0.17 0.79 -2.01
CA HIS A 217 0.59 1.99 -1.66
C HIS A 217 2.10 1.76 -1.70
N ALA A 218 2.56 0.62 -1.17
CA ALA A 218 3.96 0.24 -1.20
C ALA A 218 4.47 0.02 -2.63
N PHE A 219 3.71 -0.72 -3.44
CA PHE A 219 4.05 -0.99 -4.83
C PHE A 219 4.11 0.29 -5.67
N LEU A 220 3.12 1.18 -5.55
CA LEU A 220 3.09 2.44 -6.30
C LEU A 220 4.27 3.36 -5.95
N TYR A 221 4.76 3.30 -4.71
CA TYR A 221 5.98 4.00 -4.32
C TYR A 221 7.21 3.42 -5.05
N MET A 222 7.37 2.11 -5.05
CA MET A 222 8.45 1.41 -5.76
C MET A 222 8.36 1.63 -7.27
N ALA A 223 7.18 1.47 -7.85
CA ALA A 223 6.91 1.67 -9.27
C ALA A 223 7.34 3.08 -9.73
N ARG A 224 7.00 4.11 -8.95
CA ARG A 224 7.40 5.49 -9.25
C ARG A 224 8.93 5.67 -9.25
N ILE A 225 9.67 5.03 -8.34
CA ILE A 225 11.15 5.06 -8.33
C ILE A 225 11.69 4.54 -9.67
N HIS A 226 11.00 3.59 -10.29
CA HIS A 226 11.37 3.00 -11.57
C HIS A 226 10.65 3.62 -12.79
N ASN A 227 10.16 4.87 -12.65
CA ASN A 227 9.48 5.63 -13.70
C ASN A 227 8.22 4.93 -14.26
N LEU A 228 7.51 4.21 -13.41
CA LEU A 228 6.20 3.64 -13.68
C LEU A 228 5.14 4.44 -12.91
N PHE A 229 4.09 4.88 -13.61
CA PHE A 229 3.10 5.80 -13.05
C PHE A 229 1.69 5.24 -13.18
N ALA A 230 0.98 5.20 -12.07
CA ALA A 230 -0.39 4.71 -12.03
C ALA A 230 -1.38 5.83 -12.37
N ILE A 231 -2.23 5.60 -13.36
CA ILE A 231 -3.27 6.52 -13.79
C ILE A 231 -4.65 5.96 -13.47
N HIS A 232 -5.52 6.77 -12.85
CA HIS A 232 -6.91 6.43 -12.55
C HIS A 232 -7.71 6.41 -13.85
N SER A 233 -7.89 5.22 -14.41
CA SER A 233 -8.53 4.99 -15.69
C SER A 233 -9.05 3.57 -15.81
N VAL A 234 -10.08 3.38 -16.61
CA VAL A 234 -10.49 2.07 -17.14
C VAL A 234 -9.80 1.88 -18.47
N SER A 235 -9.33 0.67 -18.78
CA SER A 235 -8.71 0.35 -20.06
C SER A 235 -9.43 -0.78 -20.79
N VAL A 236 -9.43 -0.69 -22.11
CA VAL A 236 -9.94 -1.71 -23.02
C VAL A 236 -8.88 -2.08 -24.06
N GLU A 237 -8.91 -3.33 -24.52
CA GLU A 237 -8.07 -3.78 -25.63
C GLU A 237 -8.67 -3.33 -26.96
N TYR A 238 -8.01 -2.42 -27.66
CA TYR A 238 -8.42 -1.96 -28.97
C TYR A 238 -7.24 -1.94 -29.94
N ASP A 239 -7.38 -2.66 -31.07
CA ASP A 239 -6.30 -2.93 -32.04
C ASP A 239 -5.04 -3.51 -31.38
N HIS A 240 -5.23 -4.48 -30.48
CA HIS A 240 -4.17 -5.12 -29.69
C HIS A 240 -3.36 -4.17 -28.78
N LYS A 241 -3.88 -2.98 -28.50
CA LYS A 241 -3.28 -1.96 -27.64
C LYS A 241 -4.24 -1.54 -26.51
N ALA A 242 -3.71 -0.91 -25.49
CA ALA A 242 -4.52 -0.38 -24.39
C ALA A 242 -5.07 1.01 -24.76
N LEU A 243 -6.38 1.14 -24.85
CA LEU A 243 -7.07 2.42 -24.90
C LEU A 243 -7.63 2.76 -23.50
N LEU A 244 -7.21 3.89 -22.95
CA LEU A 244 -7.59 4.30 -21.60
C LEU A 244 -8.74 5.33 -21.62
N PHE A 245 -9.75 5.10 -20.78
CA PHE A 245 -10.78 6.08 -20.44
C PHE A 245 -10.53 6.63 -19.04
N SER A 246 -10.18 7.90 -18.94
CA SER A 246 -9.86 8.55 -17.67
C SER A 246 -10.80 9.72 -17.39
N ALA A 247 -11.26 9.82 -16.14
CA ALA A 247 -12.16 10.87 -15.69
C ALA A 247 -12.14 10.97 -14.17
N GLY A 248 -12.77 12.01 -13.60
CA GLY A 248 -13.11 12.05 -12.19
C GLY A 248 -14.03 10.88 -11.78
N SER A 249 -14.14 10.62 -10.48
CA SER A 249 -15.07 9.62 -9.98
C SER A 249 -16.50 9.94 -10.42
N GLY A 250 -17.27 8.92 -10.79
CA GLY A 250 -18.68 9.06 -11.19
C GLY A 250 -18.95 9.66 -12.59
N ILE A 251 -17.92 10.02 -13.36
CA ILE A 251 -18.07 10.65 -14.71
C ILE A 251 -18.48 9.66 -15.82
N GLY A 252 -18.35 8.33 -15.59
CA GLY A 252 -18.80 7.34 -16.57
C GLY A 252 -17.71 6.52 -17.25
N LYS A 253 -16.49 6.41 -16.67
CA LYS A 253 -15.40 5.55 -17.19
C LYS A 253 -15.86 4.11 -17.45
N SER A 254 -16.42 3.46 -16.43
CA SER A 254 -16.91 2.08 -16.51
C SER A 254 -18.09 1.94 -17.47
N THR A 255 -18.95 2.98 -17.57
CA THR A 255 -20.05 3.03 -18.53
C THR A 255 -19.54 3.01 -19.97
N HIS A 256 -18.51 3.84 -20.28
CA HIS A 256 -17.89 3.84 -21.60
C HIS A 256 -17.21 2.50 -21.94
N ALA A 257 -16.47 1.90 -21.00
CA ALA A 257 -15.88 0.59 -21.22
C ALA A 257 -16.95 -0.49 -21.49
N ALA A 258 -18.06 -0.47 -20.76
CA ALA A 258 -19.20 -1.37 -20.96
C ALA A 258 -19.89 -1.13 -22.34
N LEU A 259 -20.04 0.14 -22.76
CA LEU A 259 -20.53 0.47 -24.11
C LEU A 259 -19.64 -0.09 -25.20
N TRP A 260 -18.32 0.06 -25.07
CA TRP A 260 -17.35 -0.47 -26.03
C TRP A 260 -17.34 -1.99 -26.08
N ASN A 261 -17.44 -2.66 -24.94
CA ASN A 261 -17.56 -4.13 -24.89
C ASN A 261 -18.85 -4.56 -25.61
N ARG A 262 -20.00 -3.95 -25.29
CA ARG A 262 -21.30 -4.31 -25.87
C ARG A 262 -21.38 -4.04 -27.37
N LEU A 263 -20.87 -2.90 -27.85
CA LEU A 263 -21.03 -2.47 -29.23
C LEU A 263 -19.95 -3.07 -30.17
N TYR A 264 -18.74 -3.26 -29.66
CA TYR A 264 -17.60 -3.64 -30.48
C TYR A 264 -16.90 -4.92 -30.02
N GLY A 265 -17.40 -5.57 -28.97
CA GLY A 265 -16.82 -6.82 -28.44
C GLY A 265 -15.42 -6.65 -27.87
N VAL A 266 -14.98 -5.42 -27.55
CA VAL A 266 -13.65 -5.21 -27.00
C VAL A 266 -13.57 -5.67 -25.55
N ARG A 267 -12.46 -6.29 -25.19
CA ARG A 267 -12.21 -6.78 -23.83
C ARG A 267 -11.73 -5.65 -22.93
N GLN A 268 -12.25 -5.57 -21.72
CA GLN A 268 -11.72 -4.68 -20.69
C GLN A 268 -10.44 -5.30 -20.10
N ILE A 269 -9.39 -4.48 -19.97
CA ILE A 269 -8.09 -4.89 -19.41
C ILE A 269 -8.04 -4.62 -17.91
N ASN A 270 -8.36 -3.39 -17.49
CA ASN A 270 -8.41 -3.05 -16.06
C ASN A 270 -9.55 -2.05 -15.78
N GLY A 271 -10.21 -2.22 -14.64
CA GLY A 271 -11.44 -1.49 -14.30
C GLY A 271 -11.25 -0.19 -13.55
N ASP A 272 -10.04 0.14 -13.09
CA ASP A 272 -9.86 1.34 -12.26
C ASP A 272 -8.47 1.96 -12.35
N LEU A 273 -7.41 1.16 -12.42
CA LEU A 273 -6.03 1.62 -12.28
C LEU A 273 -5.13 1.00 -13.33
N ASN A 274 -4.45 1.83 -14.12
CA ASN A 274 -3.51 1.38 -15.12
C ASN A 274 -2.10 1.90 -14.80
N LEU A 275 -1.11 1.00 -14.78
CA LEU A 275 0.29 1.32 -14.60
C LEU A 275 0.93 1.60 -15.96
N LEU A 276 1.38 2.81 -16.17
CA LEU A 276 2.05 3.21 -17.41
C LEU A 276 3.55 3.38 -17.19
N GLY A 277 4.32 2.99 -18.18
CA GLY A 277 5.76 3.20 -18.20
C GLY A 277 6.36 2.90 -19.55
N LYS A 278 7.62 3.29 -19.73
CA LYS A 278 8.35 3.09 -20.98
C LYS A 278 8.97 1.70 -21.03
N GLY A 279 8.70 0.97 -22.08
CA GLY A 279 9.35 -0.31 -22.38
C GLY A 279 10.75 -0.13 -23.00
N ASP A 280 11.48 -1.23 -23.15
CA ASP A 280 12.84 -1.24 -23.72
C ASP A 280 12.89 -0.77 -25.18
N ASP A 281 11.77 -0.86 -25.89
CA ASP A 281 11.60 -0.37 -27.27
C ASP A 281 11.29 1.15 -27.32
N GLY A 282 11.24 1.80 -26.18
CA GLY A 282 10.97 3.23 -26.04
C GLY A 282 9.50 3.62 -26.10
N LYS A 283 8.58 2.67 -26.28
CA LYS A 283 7.14 2.93 -26.26
C LYS A 283 6.56 2.87 -24.86
N ILE A 284 5.42 3.51 -24.65
CA ILE A 284 4.68 3.44 -23.41
C ILE A 284 3.76 2.21 -23.42
N TYR A 285 3.78 1.45 -22.33
CA TYR A 285 2.93 0.30 -22.09
C TYR A 285 2.00 0.55 -20.89
N ALA A 286 0.81 -0.02 -20.96
CA ALA A 286 -0.06 -0.26 -19.81
C ALA A 286 0.26 -1.68 -19.30
N TYR A 287 0.89 -1.74 -18.14
CA TYR A 287 1.30 -2.99 -17.51
C TYR A 287 0.17 -3.60 -16.70
N GLY A 288 0.07 -4.92 -16.74
CA GLY A 288 -0.87 -5.66 -15.94
C GLY A 288 -0.62 -5.48 -14.44
N MET A 289 -1.70 -5.33 -13.66
CA MET A 289 -1.63 -5.19 -12.20
C MET A 289 -2.92 -5.67 -11.52
N PRO A 290 -2.85 -6.18 -10.28
CA PRO A 290 -4.01 -6.77 -9.59
C PRO A 290 -5.03 -5.72 -9.11
N TRP A 291 -4.65 -4.47 -8.97
CA TRP A 291 -5.53 -3.42 -8.42
C TRP A 291 -6.44 -2.86 -9.49
N CYS A 292 -7.72 -3.19 -9.41
CA CYS A 292 -8.75 -2.86 -10.41
C CYS A 292 -10.01 -2.21 -9.81
N GLY A 293 -9.90 -1.64 -8.61
CA GLY A 293 -11.02 -1.08 -7.86
C GLY A 293 -12.06 -2.14 -7.50
N THR A 294 -13.33 -1.76 -7.54
CA THR A 294 -14.45 -2.66 -7.23
C THR A 294 -14.91 -3.51 -8.43
N SER A 295 -14.28 -3.34 -9.59
CA SER A 295 -14.70 -4.02 -10.83
C SER A 295 -14.37 -5.52 -10.84
N GLY A 296 -13.31 -5.94 -10.14
CA GLY A 296 -12.77 -7.29 -10.23
C GLY A 296 -12.13 -7.63 -11.59
N ILE A 297 -12.02 -6.64 -12.50
CA ILE A 297 -11.52 -6.84 -13.86
C ILE A 297 -10.07 -6.39 -13.95
N TYR A 298 -9.15 -7.31 -14.15
CA TYR A 298 -7.74 -7.07 -14.41
C TYR A 298 -7.17 -8.10 -15.39
N ASP A 299 -6.05 -7.77 -16.01
CA ASP A 299 -5.26 -8.67 -16.84
C ASP A 299 -3.79 -8.62 -16.38
N ALA A 300 -3.10 -9.75 -16.44
CA ALA A 300 -1.68 -9.84 -16.12
C ALA A 300 -0.77 -9.51 -17.33
N LYS A 301 -1.35 -9.31 -18.51
CA LYS A 301 -0.60 -8.98 -19.73
C LYS A 301 -0.33 -7.48 -19.84
N ASP A 302 0.76 -7.16 -20.52
CA ASP A 302 1.16 -5.81 -20.87
C ASP A 302 0.68 -5.45 -22.28
N TYR A 303 0.26 -4.21 -22.47
CA TYR A 303 -0.28 -3.69 -23.73
C TYR A 303 0.40 -2.37 -24.09
N GLU A 304 0.87 -2.22 -25.33
CA GLU A 304 1.30 -0.91 -25.86
C GLU A 304 0.16 0.11 -25.70
N LEU A 305 0.46 1.30 -25.24
CA LEU A 305 -0.54 2.36 -25.10
C LEU A 305 -1.02 2.82 -26.49
N LYS A 306 -2.33 2.79 -26.72
CA LYS A 306 -2.95 3.39 -27.93
C LYS A 306 -3.19 4.88 -27.77
N GLY A 307 -3.65 5.30 -26.58
CA GLY A 307 -3.96 6.67 -26.27
C GLY A 307 -4.88 6.80 -25.06
N ILE A 308 -5.23 8.03 -24.70
CA ILE A 308 -6.01 8.35 -23.51
C ILE A 308 -7.21 9.21 -23.91
N VAL A 309 -8.42 8.75 -23.57
CA VAL A 309 -9.67 9.51 -23.68
C VAL A 309 -9.98 10.13 -22.32
N LEU A 310 -9.87 11.45 -22.23
CA LEU A 310 -10.26 12.22 -21.04
C LEU A 310 -11.76 12.53 -21.12
N LEU A 311 -12.56 11.85 -20.31
CA LEU A 311 -14.03 11.98 -20.35
C LEU A 311 -14.51 13.16 -19.53
N ARG A 312 -15.49 13.85 -20.05
CA ARG A 312 -16.28 14.88 -19.38
C ARG A 312 -17.77 14.68 -19.69
N GLN A 313 -18.63 14.79 -18.70
CA GLN A 313 -20.08 14.72 -18.95
C GLN A 313 -20.58 15.97 -19.67
N ASP A 314 -21.30 15.77 -20.76
CA ASP A 314 -21.98 16.80 -21.53
C ASP A 314 -23.19 16.18 -22.26
N PRO A 315 -24.32 16.89 -22.45
CA PRO A 315 -25.41 16.38 -23.25
C PRO A 315 -25.04 16.12 -24.73
N LYS A 316 -24.03 16.80 -25.25
CA LYS A 316 -23.55 16.68 -26.64
C LYS A 316 -22.22 15.98 -26.69
N ASN A 317 -22.01 15.20 -27.77
CA ASN A 317 -20.77 14.50 -28.05
C ASN A 317 -19.84 15.37 -28.90
N PHE A 318 -18.68 15.76 -28.36
CA PHE A 318 -17.66 16.50 -29.13
C PHE A 318 -16.27 16.30 -28.52
N VAL A 319 -15.25 16.32 -29.38
CA VAL A 319 -13.84 16.36 -28.96
C VAL A 319 -13.37 17.81 -29.05
N SER A 320 -12.79 18.31 -27.95
CA SER A 320 -12.20 19.64 -27.90
C SER A 320 -10.67 19.54 -27.93
N HIS A 321 -10.06 20.52 -28.57
CA HIS A 321 -8.59 20.63 -28.60
C HIS A 321 -8.07 21.17 -27.26
N LEU A 322 -7.04 20.52 -26.73
CA LEU A 322 -6.29 21.03 -25.58
C LEU A 322 -4.90 21.47 -26.06
N GLN A 323 -4.41 22.59 -25.55
CA GLN A 323 -3.02 22.98 -25.69
C GLN A 323 -2.10 21.95 -24.99
N PRO A 324 -0.84 21.78 -25.42
CA PRO A 324 0.07 20.78 -24.88
C PRO A 324 0.17 20.81 -23.34
N GLU A 325 0.26 21.99 -22.75
CA GLU A 325 0.36 22.17 -21.31
C GLU A 325 -0.92 21.71 -20.58
N ALA A 326 -2.08 21.99 -21.17
CA ALA A 326 -3.37 21.59 -20.63
C ALA A 326 -3.57 20.07 -20.74
N LYS A 327 -3.07 19.40 -21.79
CA LYS A 327 -3.05 17.94 -21.91
C LYS A 327 -2.20 17.32 -20.81
N ALA A 328 -0.96 17.78 -20.66
CA ALA A 328 -0.05 17.28 -19.64
C ALA A 328 -0.64 17.45 -18.23
N LEU A 329 -1.19 18.63 -17.92
CA LEU A 329 -1.84 18.89 -16.64
C LEU A 329 -3.07 17.97 -16.42
N ALA A 330 -3.86 17.73 -17.46
CA ALA A 330 -5.02 16.85 -17.36
C ALA A 330 -4.62 15.39 -17.07
N ILE A 331 -3.52 14.88 -17.68
CA ILE A 331 -2.96 13.57 -17.40
C ILE A 331 -2.40 13.54 -15.97
N MET A 332 -1.58 14.52 -15.59
CA MET A 332 -0.98 14.63 -14.26
C MET A 332 -2.04 14.54 -13.15
N ASN A 333 -3.17 15.22 -13.32
CA ASN A 333 -4.30 15.20 -12.37
C ASN A 333 -5.01 13.83 -12.28
N ARG A 334 -4.67 12.87 -13.12
CA ARG A 334 -5.18 11.49 -13.07
C ARG A 334 -4.16 10.49 -12.54
N ILE A 335 -2.90 10.91 -12.39
CA ILE A 335 -1.85 10.08 -11.80
C ILE A 335 -2.03 10.06 -10.28
N ILE A 336 -2.07 8.85 -9.73
CA ILE A 336 -2.22 8.62 -8.28
C ILE A 336 -0.93 8.09 -7.64
N SER A 337 0.17 8.04 -8.39
CA SER A 337 1.48 7.70 -7.84
C SER A 337 1.91 8.72 -6.78
N PRO A 338 2.69 8.33 -5.76
CA PRO A 338 3.12 9.24 -4.70
C PRO A 338 3.84 10.48 -5.22
N MET A 339 3.45 11.65 -4.71
CA MET A 339 4.05 12.98 -4.98
C MET A 339 4.34 13.69 -3.65
N TRP A 340 5.20 13.10 -2.81
CA TRP A 340 5.46 13.58 -1.44
C TRP A 340 6.51 14.69 -1.35
N ASN A 341 7.23 14.96 -2.41
CA ASN A 341 8.22 16.03 -2.51
C ASN A 341 8.31 16.57 -3.94
N SER A 342 9.08 17.64 -4.13
CA SER A 342 9.24 18.32 -5.43
C SER A 342 9.84 17.41 -6.51
N GLU A 343 10.78 16.54 -6.17
CA GLU A 343 11.39 15.59 -7.10
C GLU A 343 10.35 14.57 -7.63
N MET A 344 9.54 14.03 -6.72
CA MET A 344 8.44 13.14 -7.08
C MET A 344 7.41 13.83 -7.98
N SER A 345 7.06 15.08 -7.68
CA SER A 345 6.16 15.87 -8.50
C SER A 345 6.75 16.16 -9.88
N LEU A 346 8.05 16.47 -9.96
CA LEU A 346 8.72 16.73 -11.22
C LEU A 346 8.72 15.48 -12.12
N SER A 347 8.98 14.29 -11.60
CA SER A 347 8.96 13.05 -12.37
C SER A 347 7.57 12.78 -12.98
N VAL A 348 6.49 13.03 -12.22
CA VAL A 348 5.10 12.92 -12.72
C VAL A 348 4.82 13.95 -13.82
N ILE A 349 5.28 15.19 -13.65
CA ILE A 349 5.12 16.25 -14.67
C ILE A 349 5.81 15.85 -15.98
N LEU A 350 7.07 15.41 -15.90
CA LEU A 350 7.86 15.03 -17.08
C LEU A 350 7.21 13.83 -17.80
N PHE A 351 6.75 12.83 -17.06
CA PHE A 351 6.04 11.69 -17.64
C PHE A 351 4.72 12.11 -18.32
N ALA A 352 3.94 12.98 -17.67
CA ALA A 352 2.69 13.48 -18.26
C ALA A 352 2.93 14.30 -19.54
N GLN A 353 4.03 15.07 -19.58
CA GLN A 353 4.45 15.78 -20.80
C GLN A 353 4.84 14.81 -21.92
N GLU A 354 5.66 13.79 -21.62
CA GLU A 354 6.07 12.76 -22.59
C GLU A 354 4.84 12.05 -23.18
N VAL A 355 3.94 11.53 -22.32
CA VAL A 355 2.72 10.85 -22.78
C VAL A 355 1.84 11.78 -23.62
N SER A 356 1.69 13.04 -23.22
CA SER A 356 0.84 13.99 -23.95
C SER A 356 1.42 14.43 -25.30
N ALA A 357 2.75 14.35 -25.48
CA ALA A 357 3.45 14.68 -26.71
C ALA A 357 3.46 13.51 -27.71
N ASP A 358 3.71 12.30 -27.21
CA ASP A 358 3.98 11.13 -28.05
C ASP A 358 2.74 10.29 -28.35
N TYR A 359 1.66 10.45 -27.55
CA TYR A 359 0.44 9.66 -27.69
C TYR A 359 -0.81 10.53 -27.88
N PRO A 360 -1.81 10.04 -28.62
CA PRO A 360 -3.09 10.73 -28.77
C PRO A 360 -3.81 10.88 -27.41
N VAL A 361 -4.25 12.11 -27.15
CA VAL A 361 -5.07 12.45 -25.97
C VAL A 361 -6.30 13.20 -26.46
N TRP A 362 -7.46 12.58 -26.30
CA TRP A 362 -8.75 13.16 -26.71
C TRP A 362 -9.49 13.72 -25.50
N ASN A 363 -9.74 15.03 -25.48
CA ASN A 363 -10.59 15.65 -24.47
C ASN A 363 -12.04 15.55 -24.94
N TYR A 364 -12.73 14.53 -24.47
CA TYR A 364 -14.01 14.11 -24.97
C TYR A 364 -15.15 14.47 -24.02
N SER A 365 -16.02 15.40 -24.45
CA SER A 365 -17.30 15.69 -23.80
C SER A 365 -18.37 14.78 -24.36
N CYS A 366 -19.13 14.09 -23.51
CA CYS A 366 -20.07 13.07 -23.94
C CYS A 366 -21.21 12.80 -22.96
N ASN A 367 -22.26 12.23 -23.53
CA ASN A 367 -23.30 11.52 -22.77
C ASN A 367 -23.00 10.02 -22.69
N THR A 368 -23.95 9.21 -22.26
CA THR A 368 -23.83 7.75 -22.08
C THR A 368 -24.57 6.94 -23.13
N SER A 369 -24.90 7.54 -24.28
CA SER A 369 -25.61 6.85 -25.39
C SER A 369 -24.64 6.01 -26.25
N ASP A 370 -25.20 5.12 -27.06
CA ASP A 370 -24.46 4.34 -28.05
C ASP A 370 -23.73 5.24 -29.08
N ASP A 371 -24.36 6.37 -29.44
CA ASP A 371 -23.79 7.37 -30.33
C ASP A 371 -22.50 7.97 -29.74
N ALA A 372 -22.40 8.08 -28.41
CA ALA A 372 -21.19 8.57 -27.79
C ALA A 372 -20.00 7.63 -28.05
N ALA A 373 -20.18 6.31 -27.92
CA ALA A 373 -19.12 5.35 -28.23
C ALA A 373 -18.74 5.36 -29.72
N ALA A 374 -19.72 5.45 -30.61
CA ALA A 374 -19.49 5.53 -32.05
C ALA A 374 -18.74 6.82 -32.45
N PHE A 375 -19.11 7.95 -31.85
CA PHE A 375 -18.50 9.25 -32.11
C PHE A 375 -17.00 9.23 -31.77
N ILE A 376 -16.64 8.85 -30.53
CA ILE A 376 -15.22 8.84 -30.13
C ILE A 376 -14.41 7.77 -30.88
N LYS A 377 -15.03 6.62 -31.20
CA LYS A 377 -14.38 5.58 -32.01
C LYS A 377 -13.96 6.12 -33.36
N SER A 378 -14.85 6.83 -34.08
CA SER A 378 -14.54 7.42 -35.37
C SER A 378 -13.37 8.41 -35.34
N HIS A 379 -13.25 9.18 -34.23
CA HIS A 379 -12.12 10.09 -34.01
C HIS A 379 -10.81 9.34 -33.76
N ILE A 380 -10.86 8.26 -32.97
CA ILE A 380 -9.68 7.43 -32.70
C ILE A 380 -9.18 6.80 -33.99
N ASP A 381 -10.07 6.20 -34.79
CA ASP A 381 -9.72 5.54 -36.04
C ASP A 381 -9.11 6.54 -37.06
N SER A 382 -9.63 7.77 -37.12
CA SER A 382 -9.12 8.80 -38.02
C SER A 382 -7.75 9.39 -37.60
N THR A 383 -7.40 9.30 -36.33
CA THR A 383 -6.12 9.83 -35.81
C THR A 383 -4.99 8.80 -35.94
N THR A 384 -5.31 7.52 -36.07
CA THR A 384 -4.35 6.41 -36.11
C THR A 384 -4.15 5.82 -37.50
N ALA A 385 -4.86 6.32 -38.50
CA ALA A 385 -4.68 6.04 -39.92
C ALA A 385 -3.64 7.01 -40.55
#